data_c4089bb7cd45405131d241a693fad186
#
_entry.id   c4089bb7cd45405131d241a693fad186
#
_cell.length_a   1.000
_cell.length_b   1.000
_cell.length_c   1.000
_cell.angle_alpha   90.00
_cell.angle_beta   90.00
_cell.angle_gamma   90.00
#
_symmetry.space_group_name_H-M   'P 1'
#
loop_
_entity.id
_entity.type
_entity.pdbx_description
1 polymer ?
#
loop_
_entity_poly.entity_id
_entity_poly.type
_entity_poly.pdbx_seq_one_letter_code
_entity_poly.pdbx_strand_id
1 'polypeptide(L)'
;GIQSAGGAGMALAQWMDGGEAPFDLWDVDIRRMQPFQNSRTYLVERSKETLGLLYADHFPYRQFATARGLRRSALHEHLKAAGACFGEVAGWERANWFLPADAAERGEKAEYQYSWKRQNWFEYARIEHLAVRNDVGLFDMSSFGKFRIEGPDAEDVLQYICANDVAVEV
;
A
#
# COMPACT_ATOMS: atom_id res chain seq x y z
N GLY A 1 -5.42 -11.53 21.38
CA GLY A 1 -4.92 -11.53 22.74
C GLY A 1 -4.49 -12.89 23.26
N ILE A 2 -5.41 -13.73 23.70
CA ILE A 2 -5.06 -15.00 24.41
C ILE A 2 -4.24 -15.95 23.52
N GLN A 3 -4.57 -16.13 22.27
CA GLN A 3 -3.89 -17.05 21.35
C GLN A 3 -2.42 -16.68 21.09
N SER A 4 -2.11 -15.40 21.07
CA SER A 4 -0.76 -14.90 20.80
C SER A 4 0.04 -14.58 22.09
N ALA A 5 -0.55 -14.72 23.28
CA ALA A 5 0.07 -14.27 24.53
C ALA A 5 1.43 -14.91 24.81
N GLY A 6 1.54 -16.25 24.64
CA GLY A 6 2.80 -16.95 24.85
C GLY A 6 3.90 -16.53 23.87
N GLY A 7 3.59 -16.48 22.57
CA GLY A 7 4.53 -16.04 21.54
C GLY A 7 4.92 -14.57 21.67
N ALA A 8 3.96 -13.70 21.96
CA ALA A 8 4.22 -12.28 22.20
C ALA A 8 5.11 -12.06 23.44
N GLY A 9 4.84 -12.80 24.52
CA GLY A 9 5.66 -12.74 25.73
C GLY A 9 7.09 -13.20 25.49
N MET A 10 7.27 -14.31 24.78
CA MET A 10 8.58 -14.83 24.41
C MET A 10 9.36 -13.83 23.55
N ALA A 11 8.73 -13.33 22.48
CA ALA A 11 9.36 -12.38 21.58
C ALA A 11 9.75 -11.08 22.29
N LEU A 12 8.87 -10.56 23.15
CA LEU A 12 9.15 -9.37 23.94
C LEU A 12 10.29 -9.58 24.93
N ALA A 13 10.34 -10.73 25.64
CA ALA A 13 11.41 -11.05 26.56
C ALA A 13 12.76 -11.13 25.84
N GLN A 14 12.83 -11.82 24.71
CA GLN A 14 14.04 -11.91 23.90
C GLN A 14 14.47 -10.53 23.34
N TRP A 15 13.53 -9.71 22.94
CA TRP A 15 13.81 -8.34 22.48
C TRP A 15 14.37 -7.47 23.59
N MET A 16 13.79 -7.55 24.81
CA MET A 16 14.29 -6.79 25.95
C MET A 16 15.69 -7.23 26.37
N ASP A 17 16.01 -8.51 26.29
CA ASP A 17 17.32 -9.06 26.65
C ASP A 17 18.37 -8.79 25.57
N GLY A 18 18.03 -9.02 24.30
CA GLY A 18 18.93 -8.87 23.15
C GLY A 18 19.03 -7.45 22.58
N GLY A 19 18.14 -6.53 22.95
CA GLY A 19 18.10 -5.15 22.42
C GLY A 19 17.49 -4.99 21.01
N GLU A 20 17.21 -6.10 20.33
CA GLU A 20 16.60 -6.12 18.99
C GLU A 20 15.53 -7.21 18.86
N ALA A 21 14.65 -7.08 17.88
CA ALA A 21 13.61 -8.06 17.62
C ALA A 21 14.23 -9.42 17.22
N PRO A 22 13.81 -10.55 17.84
CA PRO A 22 14.42 -11.86 17.60
C PRO A 22 14.11 -12.44 16.20
N PHE A 23 13.11 -11.91 15.53
CA PHE A 23 12.68 -12.24 14.16
C PHE A 23 11.84 -11.10 13.60
N ASP A 24 11.37 -11.21 12.37
CA ASP A 24 10.53 -10.18 11.74
C ASP A 24 9.19 -10.01 12.48
N LEU A 25 9.05 -8.88 13.17
CA LEU A 25 7.84 -8.45 13.87
C LEU A 25 7.22 -7.20 13.25
N TRP A 26 7.60 -6.83 12.01
CA TRP A 26 7.18 -5.58 11.39
C TRP A 26 5.67 -5.35 11.42
N ASP A 27 4.88 -6.36 11.15
CA ASP A 27 3.42 -6.25 11.10
C ASP A 27 2.78 -5.84 12.44
N VAL A 28 3.47 -6.04 13.54
CA VAL A 28 3.02 -5.71 14.90
C VAL A 28 3.92 -4.70 15.62
N ASP A 29 5.00 -4.25 14.98
CA ASP A 29 5.92 -3.26 15.53
C ASP A 29 5.29 -1.87 15.54
N ILE A 30 5.34 -1.18 16.68
CA ILE A 30 4.82 0.19 16.81
C ILE A 30 5.52 1.18 15.87
N ARG A 31 6.76 0.93 15.49
CA ARG A 31 7.55 1.77 14.58
C ARG A 31 6.97 1.83 13.16
N ARG A 32 6.12 0.89 12.77
CA ARG A 32 5.38 0.95 11.50
C ARG A 32 4.36 2.09 11.44
N MET A 33 3.96 2.62 12.59
CA MET A 33 2.99 3.70 12.67
C MET A 33 3.63 5.03 12.32
N GLN A 34 2.95 5.79 11.47
CA GLN A 34 3.39 7.11 11.04
C GLN A 34 2.84 8.20 11.98
N PRO A 35 3.51 9.36 12.12
CA PRO A 35 3.07 10.42 13.03
C PRO A 35 1.61 10.88 12.82
N PHE A 36 1.12 10.92 11.57
CA PHE A 36 -0.26 11.31 11.26
C PHE A 36 -1.30 10.34 11.82
N GLN A 37 -0.93 9.09 12.08
CA GLN A 37 -1.81 8.06 12.62
C GLN A 37 -2.02 8.21 14.14
N ASN A 38 -1.27 9.10 14.80
CA ASN A 38 -1.37 9.36 16.24
C ASN A 38 -2.43 10.43 16.60
N SER A 39 -3.22 10.89 15.65
CA SER A 39 -4.32 11.82 15.98
C SER A 39 -5.51 11.05 16.55
N ARG A 40 -6.20 11.69 17.52
CA ARG A 40 -7.38 11.08 18.14
C ARG A 40 -8.48 10.78 17.11
N THR A 41 -8.69 11.65 16.16
CA THR A 41 -9.68 11.47 15.09
C THR A 41 -9.35 10.23 14.25
N TYR A 42 -8.11 10.13 13.79
CA TYR A 42 -7.65 8.95 13.04
C TYR A 42 -7.87 7.66 13.84
N LEU A 43 -7.40 7.63 15.10
CA LEU A 43 -7.49 6.44 15.95
C LEU A 43 -8.94 6.02 16.18
N VAL A 44 -9.85 6.96 16.45
CA VAL A 44 -11.26 6.64 16.69
C VAL A 44 -11.93 6.10 15.43
N GLU A 45 -11.76 6.76 14.28
CA GLU A 45 -12.40 6.38 13.03
C GLU A 45 -11.85 5.06 12.49
N ARG A 46 -10.52 4.96 12.39
CA ARG A 46 -9.87 3.77 11.84
C ARG A 46 -10.03 2.54 12.73
N SER A 47 -9.97 2.70 14.06
CA SER A 47 -10.16 1.58 14.99
C SER A 47 -11.59 1.02 14.92
N LYS A 48 -12.60 1.88 14.79
CA LYS A 48 -13.99 1.42 14.61
C LYS A 48 -14.15 0.59 13.33
N GLU A 49 -13.61 1.07 12.22
CA GLU A 49 -13.67 0.35 10.95
C GLU A 49 -12.88 -0.97 11.01
N THR A 50 -11.65 -0.93 11.51
CA THR A 50 -10.79 -2.12 11.62
C THR A 50 -11.39 -3.19 12.51
N LEU A 51 -11.94 -2.79 13.67
CA LEU A 51 -12.59 -3.73 14.58
C LEU A 51 -13.83 -4.36 13.97
N GLY A 52 -14.65 -3.57 13.25
CA GLY A 52 -15.80 -4.09 12.53
C GLY A 52 -15.42 -5.09 11.45
N LEU A 53 -14.34 -4.81 10.69
CA LEU A 53 -13.84 -5.69 9.65
C LEU A 53 -13.25 -7.00 10.17
N LEU A 54 -12.74 -7.03 11.40
CA LEU A 54 -12.18 -8.25 12.00
C LEU A 54 -13.20 -9.40 12.07
N TYR A 55 -14.46 -9.07 12.23
CA TYR A 55 -15.56 -10.04 12.38
C TYR A 55 -16.53 -10.07 11.19
N ALA A 56 -16.30 -9.25 10.19
CA ALA A 56 -17.17 -9.18 9.02
C ALA A 56 -16.67 -10.10 7.91
N ASP A 57 -17.62 -10.69 7.18
CA ASP A 57 -17.33 -11.27 5.87
C ASP A 57 -17.11 -10.15 4.87
N HIS A 58 -15.86 -9.87 4.54
CA HIS A 58 -15.51 -8.84 3.59
C HIS A 58 -14.77 -9.38 2.38
N PHE A 59 -14.91 -8.68 1.27
CA PHE A 59 -14.22 -9.05 0.03
C PHE A 59 -12.70 -8.92 0.16
N PRO A 60 -11.93 -9.77 -0.52
CA PRO A 60 -10.48 -9.61 -0.64
C PRO A 60 -10.13 -8.21 -1.16
N TYR A 61 -8.99 -7.69 -0.70
CA TYR A 61 -8.47 -6.37 -1.12
C TYR A 61 -9.40 -5.19 -0.86
N ARG A 62 -10.37 -5.35 0.05
CA ARG A 62 -11.24 -4.26 0.45
C ARG A 62 -10.41 -3.09 0.98
N GLN A 63 -10.69 -1.90 0.44
CA GLN A 63 -10.05 -0.67 0.86
C GLN A 63 -10.73 -0.07 2.10
N PHE A 64 -9.95 0.59 2.96
CA PHE A 64 -10.50 1.36 4.05
C PHE A 64 -11.32 2.55 3.53
N ALA A 65 -12.45 2.83 4.18
CA ALA A 65 -13.32 3.96 3.86
C ALA A 65 -13.01 5.19 4.73
N THR A 66 -12.53 4.98 5.97
CA THR A 66 -12.21 6.05 6.92
C THR A 66 -10.79 6.56 6.78
N ALA A 67 -10.53 7.76 7.30
CA ALA A 67 -9.21 8.37 7.36
C ALA A 67 -8.47 8.36 6.01
N ARG A 68 -9.20 8.71 4.94
CA ARG A 68 -8.69 8.80 3.57
C ARG A 68 -8.07 10.18 3.29
N GLY A 69 -7.23 10.24 2.26
CA GLY A 69 -6.65 11.51 1.79
C GLY A 69 -5.56 12.10 2.65
N LEU A 70 -4.98 11.35 3.58
CA LEU A 70 -3.99 11.84 4.54
C LEU A 70 -2.62 12.13 3.92
N ARG A 71 -2.22 11.30 2.96
CA ARG A 71 -0.98 11.49 2.20
C ARG A 71 -1.27 11.39 0.71
N ARG A 72 -0.84 12.40 -0.03
CA ARG A 72 -1.06 12.49 -1.48
C ARG A 72 0.25 12.80 -2.18
N SER A 73 0.44 12.24 -3.36
CA SER A 73 1.56 12.62 -4.23
C SER A 73 1.31 13.99 -4.86
N ALA A 74 2.34 14.60 -5.40
CA ALA A 74 2.20 15.83 -6.19
C ALA A 74 1.33 15.63 -7.44
N LEU A 75 1.18 14.39 -7.91
CA LEU A 75 0.38 14.04 -9.09
C LEU A 75 -1.07 13.71 -8.76
N HIS A 76 -1.44 13.67 -7.47
CA HIS A 76 -2.77 13.18 -7.03
C HIS A 76 -3.94 13.82 -7.78
N GLU A 77 -3.97 15.14 -7.91
CA GLU A 77 -5.08 15.84 -8.57
C GLU A 77 -5.09 15.59 -10.09
N HIS A 78 -3.92 15.43 -10.71
CA HIS A 78 -3.84 15.04 -12.13
C HIS A 78 -4.36 13.62 -12.35
N LEU A 79 -3.97 12.67 -11.51
CA LEU A 79 -4.46 11.29 -11.56
C LEU A 79 -5.97 11.23 -11.33
N LYS A 80 -6.48 12.01 -10.38
CA LYS A 80 -7.90 12.12 -10.12
C LYS A 80 -8.67 12.66 -11.33
N ALA A 81 -8.16 13.70 -11.96
CA ALA A 81 -8.76 14.27 -13.18
C ALA A 81 -8.71 13.27 -14.35
N ALA A 82 -7.72 12.38 -14.39
CA ALA A 82 -7.63 11.30 -15.36
C ALA A 82 -8.54 10.09 -15.05
N GLY A 83 -9.37 10.16 -14.01
CA GLY A 83 -10.33 9.11 -13.67
C GLY A 83 -9.78 8.04 -12.70
N ALA A 84 -8.71 8.33 -11.95
CA ALA A 84 -8.14 7.36 -11.01
C ALA A 84 -9.11 6.95 -9.91
N CYS A 85 -9.25 5.66 -9.69
CA CYS A 85 -9.79 5.08 -8.47
C CYS A 85 -8.65 4.83 -7.48
N PHE A 86 -8.72 5.50 -6.33
CA PHE A 86 -7.66 5.44 -5.33
C PHE A 86 -7.89 4.36 -4.28
N GLY A 87 -6.79 3.72 -3.89
CA GLY A 87 -6.68 2.90 -2.69
C GLY A 87 -5.67 3.50 -1.72
N GLU A 88 -5.67 3.04 -0.47
CA GLU A 88 -4.76 3.53 0.57
C GLU A 88 -3.72 2.48 0.93
N VAL A 89 -2.45 2.89 0.94
CA VAL A 89 -1.33 2.08 1.46
C VAL A 89 -0.47 2.97 2.35
N ALA A 90 -0.36 2.64 3.62
CA ALA A 90 0.38 3.41 4.63
C ALA A 90 0.01 4.92 4.63
N GLY A 91 -1.27 5.21 4.46
CA GLY A 91 -1.85 6.54 4.38
C GLY A 91 -1.72 7.24 3.02
N TRP A 92 -0.97 6.67 2.08
CA TRP A 92 -0.85 7.20 0.74
C TRP A 92 -2.06 6.84 -0.12
N GLU A 93 -2.66 7.84 -0.75
CA GLU A 93 -3.62 7.62 -1.84
C GLU A 93 -2.85 7.22 -3.09
N ARG A 94 -3.09 5.99 -3.55
CA ARG A 94 -2.45 5.43 -4.75
C ARG A 94 -3.50 5.11 -5.79
N ALA A 95 -3.28 5.53 -7.04
CA ALA A 95 -4.14 5.13 -8.14
C ALA A 95 -4.01 3.63 -8.39
N ASN A 96 -5.11 2.90 -8.28
CA ASN A 96 -5.13 1.45 -8.47
C ASN A 96 -5.61 1.05 -9.87
N TRP A 97 -6.51 1.81 -10.44
CA TRP A 97 -7.04 1.67 -11.80
C TRP A 97 -7.68 2.98 -12.24
N PHE A 98 -7.94 3.13 -13.53
CA PHE A 98 -8.52 4.34 -14.10
C PHE A 98 -9.81 4.04 -14.83
N LEU A 99 -10.83 4.87 -14.59
CA LEU A 99 -12.07 4.87 -15.32
C LEU A 99 -11.89 5.73 -16.60
N PRO A 100 -12.04 5.18 -17.80
CA PRO A 100 -11.97 5.95 -19.04
C PRO A 100 -13.10 7.02 -19.13
N ALA A 101 -12.83 8.10 -19.84
CA ALA A 101 -13.77 9.23 -19.96
C ALA A 101 -15.14 8.80 -20.53
N ASP A 102 -15.15 7.93 -21.52
CA ASP A 102 -16.38 7.40 -22.13
C ASP A 102 -17.22 6.56 -21.15
N ALA A 103 -16.56 5.85 -20.23
CA ALA A 103 -17.26 5.13 -19.17
C ALA A 103 -17.86 6.12 -18.14
N ALA A 104 -17.13 7.17 -17.79
CA ALA A 104 -17.65 8.24 -16.94
C ALA A 104 -18.86 8.97 -17.58
N GLU A 105 -18.84 9.21 -18.88
CA GLU A 105 -19.97 9.77 -19.64
C GLU A 105 -21.22 8.85 -19.62
N ARG A 106 -21.03 7.53 -19.52
CA ARG A 106 -22.12 6.58 -19.32
C ARG A 106 -22.65 6.55 -17.87
N GLY A 107 -22.08 7.36 -16.98
CA GLY A 107 -22.49 7.46 -15.57
C GLY A 107 -21.81 6.46 -14.64
N GLU A 108 -20.77 5.77 -15.11
CA GLU A 108 -19.95 4.92 -14.26
C GLU A 108 -19.07 5.76 -13.31
N LYS A 109 -18.65 5.19 -12.19
CA LYS A 109 -17.82 5.88 -11.20
C LYS A 109 -16.52 5.14 -10.96
N ALA A 110 -15.45 5.90 -10.74
CA ALA A 110 -14.14 5.38 -10.34
C ALA A 110 -14.16 4.93 -8.85
N GLU A 111 -15.00 3.97 -8.53
CA GLU A 111 -15.22 3.44 -7.19
C GLU A 111 -15.19 1.91 -7.23
N TYR A 112 -14.76 1.27 -6.14
CA TYR A 112 -14.81 -0.17 -6.02
C TYR A 112 -16.25 -0.66 -5.85
N GLN A 113 -16.67 -1.58 -6.72
CA GLN A 113 -17.90 -2.37 -6.57
C GLN A 113 -17.48 -3.82 -6.33
N TYR A 114 -17.36 -4.18 -5.05
CA TYR A 114 -16.87 -5.50 -4.67
C TYR A 114 -17.83 -6.61 -5.07
N SER A 115 -17.27 -7.71 -5.55
CA SER A 115 -18.04 -8.88 -5.98
C SER A 115 -17.19 -10.14 -5.79
N TRP A 116 -17.85 -11.27 -5.51
CA TRP A 116 -17.23 -12.60 -5.56
C TRP A 116 -17.03 -13.10 -6.99
N LYS A 117 -17.62 -12.40 -7.96
CA LYS A 117 -17.38 -12.60 -9.40
C LYS A 117 -16.27 -11.68 -9.88
N ARG A 118 -16.18 -11.48 -11.19
CA ARG A 118 -15.27 -10.49 -11.78
C ARG A 118 -15.57 -9.11 -11.24
N GLN A 119 -14.54 -8.41 -10.78
CA GLN A 119 -14.64 -7.07 -10.23
C GLN A 119 -14.95 -6.03 -11.32
N ASN A 120 -15.59 -4.91 -10.97
CA ASN A 120 -15.94 -3.86 -11.92
C ASN A 120 -14.73 -3.21 -12.60
N TRP A 121 -13.58 -3.19 -11.97
CA TRP A 121 -12.34 -2.62 -12.50
C TRP A 121 -11.59 -3.56 -13.47
N PHE A 122 -11.98 -4.83 -13.57
CA PHE A 122 -11.20 -5.83 -14.30
C PHE A 122 -10.94 -5.48 -15.76
N GLU A 123 -11.97 -5.02 -16.49
CA GLU A 123 -11.80 -4.66 -17.90
C GLU A 123 -10.97 -3.40 -18.08
N TYR A 124 -11.06 -2.45 -17.18
CA TYR A 124 -10.23 -1.24 -17.18
C TYR A 124 -8.76 -1.57 -16.91
N ALA A 125 -8.48 -2.34 -15.88
CA ALA A 125 -7.12 -2.82 -15.61
C ALA A 125 -6.56 -3.67 -16.76
N ARG A 126 -7.39 -4.45 -17.47
CA ARG A 126 -6.98 -5.17 -18.67
C ARG A 126 -6.53 -4.22 -19.79
N ILE A 127 -7.25 -3.15 -20.02
CA ILE A 127 -6.89 -2.12 -21.04
C ILE A 127 -5.55 -1.47 -20.67
N GLU A 128 -5.38 -1.06 -19.40
CA GLU A 128 -4.12 -0.49 -18.91
C GLU A 128 -2.95 -1.48 -19.05
N HIS A 129 -3.17 -2.74 -18.69
CA HIS A 129 -2.16 -3.78 -18.85
C HIS A 129 -1.72 -3.94 -20.31
N LEU A 130 -2.68 -3.96 -21.23
CA LEU A 130 -2.38 -4.08 -22.66
C LEU A 130 -1.67 -2.84 -23.21
N ALA A 131 -2.01 -1.64 -22.73
CA ALA A 131 -1.31 -0.42 -23.10
C ALA A 131 0.16 -0.45 -22.67
N VAL A 132 0.43 -0.87 -21.43
CA VAL A 132 1.83 -1.03 -20.93
C VAL A 132 2.58 -2.10 -21.73
N ARG A 133 1.91 -3.17 -22.16
CA ARG A 133 2.56 -4.27 -22.92
C ARG A 133 2.89 -3.88 -24.36
N ASN A 134 2.08 -3.06 -24.98
CA ASN A 134 2.17 -2.75 -26.42
C ASN A 134 2.63 -1.33 -26.73
N ASP A 135 2.57 -0.45 -25.72
CA ASP A 135 2.91 0.97 -25.84
C ASP A 135 3.73 1.43 -24.64
N VAL A 136 3.38 2.58 -24.05
CA VAL A 136 4.08 3.22 -22.93
C VAL A 136 3.18 3.31 -21.71
N GLY A 137 3.73 3.01 -20.53
CA GLY A 137 3.08 3.19 -19.23
C GLY A 137 3.77 4.24 -18.38
N LEU A 138 3.00 5.07 -17.67
CA LEU A 138 3.48 5.99 -16.65
C LEU A 138 2.96 5.58 -15.28
N PHE A 139 3.85 5.39 -14.32
CA PHE A 139 3.52 4.94 -12.97
C PHE A 139 3.92 5.98 -11.93
N ASP A 140 2.98 6.43 -11.10
CA ASP A 140 3.28 7.28 -9.95
C ASP A 140 3.89 6.45 -8.81
N MET A 141 5.21 6.47 -8.72
CA MET A 141 6.00 5.80 -7.69
C MET A 141 6.35 6.72 -6.51
N SER A 142 5.69 7.89 -6.39
CA SER A 142 6.01 8.89 -5.36
C SER A 142 5.85 8.38 -3.93
N SER A 143 4.98 7.39 -3.71
CA SER A 143 4.74 6.79 -2.39
C SER A 143 5.80 5.78 -1.94
N PHE A 144 6.68 5.35 -2.84
CA PHE A 144 7.77 4.41 -2.53
C PHE A 144 8.95 5.12 -1.88
N GLY A 145 9.70 4.41 -1.06
CA GLY A 145 10.98 4.89 -0.53
C GLY A 145 12.00 5.11 -1.65
N LYS A 146 12.79 6.16 -1.53
CA LYS A 146 13.93 6.44 -2.39
C LYS A 146 15.16 6.40 -1.51
N PHE A 147 16.10 5.56 -1.88
CA PHE A 147 17.36 5.38 -1.16
C PHE A 147 18.50 5.73 -2.08
N ARG A 148 19.50 6.40 -1.54
CA ARG A 148 20.76 6.66 -2.20
C ARG A 148 21.86 5.97 -1.43
N ILE A 149 22.61 5.12 -2.09
CA ILE A 149 23.74 4.38 -1.54
C ILE A 149 24.98 4.87 -2.26
N GLU A 150 25.95 5.35 -1.49
CA GLU A 150 27.16 5.97 -2.01
C GLU A 150 28.39 5.34 -1.36
N GLY A 151 29.45 5.22 -2.13
CA GLY A 151 30.73 4.70 -1.69
C GLY A 151 31.40 3.84 -2.76
N PRO A 152 32.72 3.59 -2.65
CA PRO A 152 33.43 2.78 -3.62
C PRO A 152 32.91 1.36 -3.74
N ASP A 153 32.36 0.81 -2.64
CA ASP A 153 31.88 -0.57 -2.56
C ASP A 153 30.34 -0.68 -2.69
N ALA A 154 29.65 0.42 -3.11
CA ALA A 154 28.18 0.46 -3.14
C ALA A 154 27.58 -0.62 -4.05
N GLU A 155 28.17 -0.86 -5.21
CA GLU A 155 27.74 -1.89 -6.15
C GLU A 155 27.96 -3.29 -5.57
N ASP A 156 29.13 -3.57 -5.04
CA ASP A 156 29.46 -4.88 -4.45
C ASP A 156 28.54 -5.23 -3.28
N VAL A 157 28.25 -4.25 -2.42
CA VAL A 157 27.32 -4.42 -1.30
C VAL A 157 25.92 -4.72 -1.81
N LEU A 158 25.45 -3.98 -2.81
CA LEU A 158 24.11 -4.22 -3.38
C LEU A 158 24.04 -5.57 -4.10
N GLN A 159 25.08 -5.97 -4.85
CA GLN A 159 25.17 -7.30 -5.47
C GLN A 159 25.14 -8.43 -4.44
N TYR A 160 25.72 -8.21 -3.27
CA TYR A 160 25.69 -9.20 -2.20
C TYR A 160 24.31 -9.31 -1.53
N ILE A 161 23.61 -8.18 -1.35
CA ILE A 161 22.34 -8.12 -0.60
C ILE A 161 21.13 -8.43 -1.50
N CYS A 162 21.13 -7.94 -2.75
CA CYS A 162 19.99 -8.06 -3.65
C CYS A 162 19.98 -9.41 -4.38
N ALA A 163 18.79 -9.95 -4.60
CA ALA A 163 18.61 -11.17 -5.39
C ALA A 163 18.71 -10.94 -6.92
N ASN A 164 18.64 -9.68 -7.35
CA ASN A 164 18.77 -9.28 -8.74
C ASN A 164 20.18 -8.75 -9.03
N ASP A 165 20.60 -8.83 -10.29
CA ASP A 165 21.78 -8.13 -10.77
C ASP A 165 21.51 -6.62 -10.70
N VAL A 166 22.37 -5.89 -9.97
CA VAL A 166 22.29 -4.44 -9.81
C VAL A 166 23.33 -3.68 -10.65
N ALA A 167 24.30 -4.40 -11.23
CA ALA A 167 25.31 -3.86 -12.13
C ALA A 167 24.77 -3.75 -13.57
N VAL A 168 23.67 -3.00 -13.72
CA VAL A 168 23.04 -2.78 -15.03
C VAL A 168 23.44 -1.44 -15.61
N GLU A 169 23.79 -1.43 -16.90
CA GLU A 169 23.99 -0.17 -17.63
C GLU A 169 22.65 0.59 -17.72
N VAL A 170 22.68 1.89 -17.44
CA VAL A 170 21.54 2.80 -17.50
C VAL A 170 21.47 3.50 -18.85
#